data_04b95fff02306652319bcdd8057506e0
#
_entry.id   04b95fff02306652319bcdd8057506e0
#
_cell.length_a   1.000
_cell.length_b   1.000
_cell.length_c   1.000
_cell.angle_alpha   90.00
_cell.angle_beta   90.00
_cell.angle_gamma   90.00
#
_symmetry.space_group_name_H-M   'P 1'
#
loop_
_entity.id
_entity.type
_entity.pdbx_description
1 polymer ?
#
loop_
_entity_poly.entity_id
_entity_poly.type
_entity_poly.pdbx_seq_one_letter_code
_entity_poly.pdbx_strand_id
1 'polypeptide(L)'
;MLASLSLFLYARDEQQVGADSIPVYQGLAVKLDLAKPIIEAARTAGKIQDYEIAINARLLNRFYPTLEFGYAMAECGADGGQHKGHGGFARLGVDLAVVKQGATENNFMVGIRFANALQNYDLTNVNQSVDYWPAQRLNFYDQFRYDCWGEIVAGCQVYLWKGLHMGWYGRIKLLMTRNAKIGQVMPYYVPGLGYRKDFNWGFNYYIGYRF
;
A
#
# COMPACT_ATOMS: atom_id res chain seq x y z
N MET A 1 -21.94 -15.38 -22.96
CA MET A 1 -21.20 -14.71 -21.89
C MET A 1 -21.20 -13.20 -22.14
N LEU A 2 -22.36 -12.57 -22.25
CA LEU A 2 -22.59 -11.15 -22.60
C LEU A 2 -23.78 -10.54 -21.84
N ALA A 3 -24.19 -11.13 -20.71
CA ALA A 3 -25.40 -10.72 -19.98
C ALA A 3 -25.13 -9.93 -18.68
N SER A 4 -23.89 -9.62 -18.34
CA SER A 4 -23.57 -8.94 -17.08
C SER A 4 -23.27 -7.45 -17.21
N LEU A 5 -23.22 -6.91 -18.41
CA LEU A 5 -22.97 -5.48 -18.65
C LEU A 5 -24.24 -4.62 -18.73
N SER A 6 -25.40 -5.22 -18.87
CA SER A 6 -26.67 -4.50 -19.02
C SER A 6 -27.33 -4.07 -17.70
N LEU A 7 -26.89 -4.60 -16.56
CA LEU A 7 -27.47 -4.22 -15.27
C LEU A 7 -26.96 -2.88 -14.72
N PHE A 8 -25.87 -2.34 -15.26
CA PHE A 8 -25.35 -1.04 -14.85
C PHE A 8 -25.98 0.15 -15.59
N LEU A 9 -26.70 -0.10 -16.66
CA LEU A 9 -27.33 0.95 -17.47
C LEU A 9 -28.81 1.19 -17.15
N TYR A 10 -29.47 0.31 -16.41
CA TYR A 10 -30.90 0.43 -16.10
C TYR A 10 -31.26 1.24 -14.85
N ALA A 11 -30.27 1.77 -14.13
CA ALA A 11 -30.48 2.64 -12.96
C ALA A 11 -30.48 4.14 -13.30
N ARG A 12 -30.81 4.52 -14.53
CA ARG A 12 -30.67 5.93 -14.98
C ARG A 12 -31.96 6.60 -15.42
N ASP A 13 -33.11 6.13 -15.00
CA ASP A 13 -34.32 6.90 -15.22
C ASP A 13 -35.17 6.90 -13.97
N GLU A 14 -34.97 7.95 -13.14
CA GLU A 14 -36.05 8.64 -12.44
C GLU A 14 -35.49 9.83 -11.63
N GLN A 15 -36.10 10.96 -11.90
CA GLN A 15 -36.02 12.28 -11.25
C GLN A 15 -35.01 13.28 -11.80
N GLN A 16 -35.43 13.93 -12.88
CA GLN A 16 -35.13 15.32 -13.15
C GLN A 16 -35.80 16.19 -12.07
N VAL A 17 -35.08 16.47 -11.00
CA VAL A 17 -35.30 17.63 -10.14
C VAL A 17 -34.00 18.39 -10.13
N GLY A 18 -33.96 19.62 -10.62
CA GLY A 18 -32.91 20.60 -10.67
C GLY A 18 -31.50 20.06 -10.47
N ALA A 19 -30.85 19.58 -11.54
CA ALA A 19 -29.48 19.10 -11.47
C ALA A 19 -28.52 20.29 -11.32
N ASP A 20 -28.24 20.68 -10.08
CA ASP A 20 -26.95 21.27 -9.79
C ASP A 20 -25.90 20.26 -10.24
N SER A 21 -25.24 20.53 -11.36
CA SER A 21 -24.22 19.65 -11.94
C SER A 21 -23.09 19.49 -10.94
N ILE A 22 -23.01 18.33 -10.30
CA ILE A 22 -21.93 18.01 -9.36
C ILE A 22 -20.61 18.16 -10.12
N PRO A 23 -19.71 19.06 -9.69
CA PRO A 23 -18.45 19.22 -10.39
C PRO A 23 -17.68 17.91 -10.40
N VAL A 24 -17.15 17.52 -11.55
CA VAL A 24 -16.42 16.26 -11.72
C VAL A 24 -15.20 16.21 -10.80
N TYR A 25 -14.47 17.31 -10.70
CA TYR A 25 -13.31 17.46 -9.82
C TYR A 25 -13.69 18.30 -8.60
N GLN A 26 -13.30 17.82 -7.41
CA GLN A 26 -13.71 18.41 -6.12
C GLN A 26 -12.54 18.61 -5.16
N GLY A 27 -11.32 18.61 -5.65
CA GLY A 27 -10.12 18.91 -4.88
C GLY A 27 -9.09 17.80 -4.87
N LEU A 28 -7.89 18.19 -4.51
CA LEU A 28 -6.72 17.35 -4.33
C LEU A 28 -6.39 17.27 -2.84
N ALA A 29 -6.03 16.11 -2.36
CA ALA A 29 -5.54 15.96 -0.99
C ALA A 29 -4.17 15.29 -0.96
N VAL A 30 -3.33 15.77 -0.06
CA VAL A 30 -2.04 15.17 0.27
C VAL A 30 -2.13 14.59 1.67
N LYS A 31 -1.62 13.38 1.87
CA LYS A 31 -1.68 12.62 3.12
C LYS A 31 -0.29 12.13 3.49
N LEU A 32 0.02 12.15 4.79
CA LEU A 32 1.24 11.58 5.36
C LEU A 32 0.86 10.46 6.31
N ASP A 33 1.51 9.30 6.18
CA ASP A 33 1.36 8.20 7.13
C ASP A 33 2.20 8.46 8.37
N LEU A 34 1.56 8.48 9.52
CA LEU A 34 2.19 8.65 10.82
C LEU A 34 2.34 7.35 11.59
N ALA A 35 1.51 6.34 11.27
CA ALA A 35 1.51 5.09 12.03
C ALA A 35 2.74 4.24 11.75
N LYS A 36 3.11 4.07 10.49
CA LYS A 36 4.22 3.20 10.11
C LYS A 36 5.54 3.60 10.72
N PRO A 37 6.04 4.86 10.59
CA PRO A 37 7.31 5.23 11.18
C PRO A 37 7.32 5.03 12.70
N ILE A 38 6.21 5.29 13.39
CA ILE A 38 6.12 5.17 14.85
C ILE A 38 6.04 3.69 15.27
N ILE A 39 5.14 2.92 14.64
CA ILE A 39 4.91 1.53 15.00
C ILE A 39 6.14 0.67 14.67
N GLU A 40 6.73 0.86 13.50
CA GLU A 40 7.91 0.08 13.09
C GLU A 40 9.13 0.45 13.94
N ALA A 41 9.35 1.72 14.22
CA ALA A 41 10.43 2.13 15.13
C ALA A 41 10.27 1.54 16.54
N ALA A 42 9.04 1.54 17.07
CA ALA A 42 8.76 0.97 18.39
C ALA A 42 8.92 -0.56 18.44
N ARG A 43 8.45 -1.26 17.40
CA ARG A 43 8.46 -2.74 17.34
C ARG A 43 9.84 -3.31 17.03
N THR A 44 10.65 -2.60 16.27
CA THR A 44 11.94 -3.11 15.76
C THR A 44 13.14 -2.38 16.35
N ALA A 45 12.94 -1.54 17.35
CA ALA A 45 13.97 -0.66 17.91
C ALA A 45 14.70 0.18 16.84
N GLY A 46 13.92 0.66 15.85
CA GLY A 46 14.44 1.49 14.75
C GLY A 46 15.11 0.72 13.61
N LYS A 47 15.13 -0.61 13.65
CA LYS A 47 15.71 -1.45 12.58
C LYS A 47 14.90 -1.45 11.29
N ILE A 48 13.62 -1.19 11.37
CA ILE A 48 12.76 -1.00 10.21
C ILE A 48 12.20 0.41 10.27
N GLN A 49 12.31 1.13 9.16
CA GLN A 49 11.76 2.48 8.98
C GLN A 49 11.03 2.51 7.63
N ASP A 50 9.77 2.94 7.63
CA ASP A 50 8.91 3.02 6.45
C ASP A 50 8.18 4.37 6.46
N TYR A 51 8.40 5.17 5.43
CA TYR A 51 7.81 6.49 5.25
C TYR A 51 6.94 6.48 4.02
N GLU A 52 5.75 7.09 4.11
CA GLU A 52 4.77 7.07 3.03
C GLU A 52 4.05 8.40 2.91
N ILE A 53 3.90 8.87 1.66
CA ILE A 53 3.08 10.00 1.27
C ILE A 53 2.06 9.54 0.24
N ALA A 54 0.84 10.04 0.33
CA ALA A 54 -0.22 9.75 -0.63
C ALA A 54 -0.85 11.03 -1.15
N ILE A 55 -1.23 10.98 -2.42
CA ILE A 55 -1.96 12.05 -3.12
C ILE A 55 -3.24 11.42 -3.64
N ASN A 56 -4.38 12.03 -3.37
CA ASN A 56 -5.64 11.60 -3.95
C ASN A 56 -6.45 12.79 -4.47
N ALA A 57 -7.18 12.55 -5.56
CA ALA A 57 -8.15 13.48 -6.09
C ALA A 57 -9.56 13.00 -5.74
N ARG A 58 -10.48 13.92 -5.44
CA ARG A 58 -11.90 13.59 -5.25
C ARG A 58 -12.65 13.83 -6.54
N LEU A 59 -13.27 12.77 -7.07
CA LEU A 59 -14.06 12.81 -8.29
C LEU A 59 -15.50 12.35 -8.02
N LEU A 60 -16.48 13.08 -8.55
CA LEU A 60 -17.91 12.69 -8.52
C LEU A 60 -18.42 12.31 -7.12
N ASN A 61 -17.92 12.92 -6.06
CA ASN A 61 -18.24 12.66 -4.66
C ASN A 61 -17.96 11.25 -4.14
N ARG A 62 -17.51 10.32 -4.98
CA ARG A 62 -17.39 8.90 -4.61
C ARG A 62 -16.06 8.25 -4.96
N PHE A 63 -15.39 8.73 -6.00
CA PHE A 63 -14.15 8.14 -6.51
C PHE A 63 -12.94 8.93 -6.04
N TYR A 64 -11.96 8.22 -5.52
CA TYR A 64 -10.71 8.80 -5.06
C TYR A 64 -9.53 8.07 -5.70
N PRO A 65 -9.18 8.39 -6.97
CA PRO A 65 -7.91 7.92 -7.52
C PRO A 65 -6.79 8.37 -6.59
N THR A 66 -5.93 7.42 -6.25
CA THR A 66 -4.89 7.60 -5.23
C THR A 66 -3.56 7.11 -5.76
N LEU A 67 -2.54 7.91 -5.56
CA LEU A 67 -1.14 7.61 -5.84
C LEU A 67 -0.36 7.73 -4.52
N GLU A 68 0.38 6.69 -4.18
CA GLU A 68 1.16 6.63 -2.95
C GLU A 68 2.62 6.35 -3.28
N PHE A 69 3.53 7.01 -2.60
CA PHE A 69 4.96 6.81 -2.69
C PHE A 69 5.53 6.60 -1.29
N GLY A 70 6.53 5.77 -1.21
CA GLY A 70 7.22 5.59 0.05
C GLY A 70 8.63 5.08 -0.13
N TYR A 71 9.37 5.12 0.98
CA TYR A 71 10.73 4.64 1.06
C TYR A 71 10.90 3.89 2.38
N ALA A 72 11.50 2.72 2.31
CA ALA A 72 11.74 1.92 3.50
C ALA A 72 13.19 1.43 3.59
N MET A 73 13.68 1.37 4.82
CA MET A 73 14.93 0.73 5.21
C MET A 73 14.61 -0.37 6.20
N ALA A 74 15.22 -1.54 6.04
CA ALA A 74 14.98 -2.66 6.92
C ALA A 74 16.28 -3.42 7.25
N GLU A 75 16.51 -3.63 8.54
CA GLU A 75 17.47 -4.58 9.06
C GLU A 75 16.72 -5.66 9.84
N CYS A 76 16.64 -6.86 9.30
CA CYS A 76 15.92 -7.96 9.94
C CYS A 76 16.65 -9.27 9.73
N GLY A 77 16.35 -10.27 10.57
CA GLY A 77 16.95 -11.59 10.49
C GLY A 77 15.88 -12.69 10.43
N ALA A 78 16.20 -13.78 9.74
CA ALA A 78 15.41 -14.99 9.73
C ALA A 78 16.34 -16.21 9.61
N ASP A 79 16.06 -17.27 10.35
CA ASP A 79 16.78 -18.56 10.31
C ASP A 79 18.32 -18.44 10.44
N GLY A 80 18.78 -17.45 11.24
CA GLY A 80 20.20 -17.17 11.44
C GLY A 80 20.84 -16.28 10.36
N GLY A 81 20.14 -16.01 9.25
CA GLY A 81 20.54 -15.05 8.24
C GLY A 81 20.13 -13.61 8.61
N GLN A 82 20.87 -12.64 8.08
CA GLN A 82 20.58 -11.23 8.26
C GLN A 82 20.26 -10.60 6.90
N HIS A 83 19.24 -9.75 6.89
CA HIS A 83 18.85 -8.92 5.76
C HIS A 83 19.07 -7.45 6.11
N LYS A 84 19.77 -6.74 5.26
CA LYS A 84 19.87 -5.30 5.29
C LYS A 84 19.53 -4.75 3.92
N GLY A 85 18.47 -3.97 3.84
CA GLY A 85 17.99 -3.48 2.56
C GLY A 85 17.29 -2.14 2.66
N HIS A 86 17.23 -1.46 1.52
CA HIS A 86 16.51 -0.21 1.38
C HIS A 86 15.92 -0.10 -0.03
N GLY A 87 14.85 0.67 -0.15
CA GLY A 87 14.23 0.85 -1.46
C GLY A 87 12.99 1.72 -1.43
N GLY A 88 12.61 2.14 -2.62
CA GLY A 88 11.39 2.90 -2.86
C GLY A 88 10.25 2.01 -3.30
N PHE A 89 9.03 2.44 -3.01
CA PHE A 89 7.83 1.80 -3.54
C PHE A 89 6.81 2.84 -4.00
N ALA A 90 5.97 2.42 -4.94
CA ALA A 90 4.85 3.20 -5.41
C ALA A 90 3.58 2.35 -5.47
N ARG A 91 2.43 2.97 -5.24
CA ARG A 91 1.11 2.33 -5.36
C ARG A 91 0.17 3.23 -6.12
N LEU A 92 -0.57 2.63 -7.03
CA LEU A 92 -1.63 3.30 -7.78
C LEU A 92 -2.94 2.56 -7.56
N GLY A 93 -4.01 3.29 -7.33
CA GLY A 93 -5.32 2.67 -7.15
C GLY A 93 -6.46 3.66 -7.04
N VAL A 94 -7.61 3.16 -6.64
CA VAL A 94 -8.81 3.95 -6.47
C VAL A 94 -9.55 3.52 -5.21
N ASP A 95 -10.03 4.49 -4.44
CA ASP A 95 -10.95 4.29 -3.33
C ASP A 95 -12.35 4.72 -3.74
N LEU A 96 -13.33 3.98 -3.24
CA LEU A 96 -14.74 4.27 -3.33
C LEU A 96 -15.27 4.66 -1.96
N ALA A 97 -15.95 5.81 -1.87
CA ALA A 97 -16.72 6.16 -0.69
C ALA A 97 -17.99 5.30 -0.63
N VAL A 98 -18.14 4.52 0.44
CA VAL A 98 -19.26 3.59 0.61
C VAL A 98 -20.52 4.33 1.04
N VAL A 99 -20.37 5.36 1.87
CA VAL A 99 -21.50 6.16 2.37
C VAL A 99 -21.78 7.29 1.40
N LYS A 100 -23.04 7.42 0.95
CA LYS A 100 -23.48 8.60 0.20
C LYS A 100 -23.30 9.83 1.09
N GLN A 101 -22.55 10.79 0.63
CA GLN A 101 -22.28 12.02 1.40
C GLN A 101 -23.58 12.80 1.64
N GLY A 102 -23.95 12.89 2.92
CA GLY A 102 -24.77 13.98 3.43
C GLY A 102 -23.89 15.20 3.78
N ALA A 103 -24.30 16.02 4.71
CA ALA A 103 -23.62 17.24 5.14
C ALA A 103 -22.22 17.04 5.78
N THR A 104 -21.78 15.80 6.03
CA THR A 104 -20.49 15.48 6.66
C THR A 104 -19.52 14.89 5.65
N GLU A 105 -18.28 15.40 5.62
CA GLU A 105 -17.21 14.87 4.77
C GLU A 105 -16.56 13.57 5.30
N ASN A 106 -17.16 12.97 6.32
CA ASN A 106 -16.71 11.72 6.91
C ASN A 106 -17.13 10.55 6.03
N ASN A 107 -16.17 9.68 5.68
CA ASN A 107 -16.42 8.58 4.76
C ASN A 107 -15.77 7.28 5.21
N PHE A 108 -16.50 6.18 4.97
CA PHE A 108 -15.91 4.87 4.85
C PHE A 108 -15.47 4.64 3.40
N MET A 109 -14.26 4.15 3.24
CA MET A 109 -13.65 3.93 1.92
C MET A 109 -13.24 2.48 1.78
N VAL A 110 -13.48 1.94 0.59
CA VAL A 110 -12.97 0.64 0.17
C VAL A 110 -12.28 0.83 -1.17
N GLY A 111 -11.13 0.23 -1.35
CA GLY A 111 -10.37 0.44 -2.58
C GLY A 111 -9.45 -0.71 -2.92
N ILE A 112 -8.86 -0.60 -4.09
CA ILE A 112 -7.86 -1.51 -4.61
C ILE A 112 -6.60 -0.73 -4.99
N ARG A 113 -5.43 -1.38 -4.85
CA ARG A 113 -4.13 -0.83 -5.22
C ARG A 113 -3.36 -1.87 -6.01
N PHE A 114 -2.63 -1.39 -6.98
CA PHE A 114 -1.49 -2.09 -7.56
C PHE A 114 -0.22 -1.41 -7.06
N ALA A 115 0.72 -2.21 -6.59
CA ALA A 115 1.91 -1.73 -5.93
C ALA A 115 3.16 -2.38 -6.51
N ASN A 116 4.26 -1.63 -6.49
CA ASN A 116 5.57 -2.09 -6.89
C ASN A 116 6.65 -1.51 -5.98
N ALA A 117 7.77 -2.22 -5.85
CA ALA A 117 8.96 -1.78 -5.13
C ALA A 117 10.22 -2.10 -5.92
N LEU A 118 11.19 -1.21 -5.79
CA LEU A 118 12.56 -1.37 -6.23
C LEU A 118 13.44 -1.31 -4.99
N GLN A 119 14.28 -2.33 -4.78
CA GLN A 119 15.13 -2.41 -3.59
C GLN A 119 16.51 -2.93 -3.91
N ASN A 120 17.48 -2.41 -3.15
CA ASN A 120 18.81 -2.99 -3.00
C ASN A 120 18.92 -3.62 -1.62
N TYR A 121 19.55 -4.78 -1.54
CA TYR A 121 19.68 -5.49 -0.27
C TYR A 121 20.89 -6.41 -0.23
N ASP A 122 21.38 -6.61 0.99
CA ASP A 122 22.40 -7.56 1.36
C ASP A 122 21.79 -8.68 2.19
N LEU A 123 22.20 -9.90 1.94
CA LEU A 123 21.86 -11.06 2.75
C LEU A 123 23.16 -11.69 3.26
N THR A 124 23.29 -11.78 4.56
CA THR A 124 24.47 -12.37 5.20
C THR A 124 24.08 -13.56 6.08
N ASN A 125 25.01 -14.51 6.21
CA ASN A 125 24.81 -15.75 6.99
C ASN A 125 23.60 -16.59 6.56
N VAL A 126 23.25 -16.61 5.27
CA VAL A 126 22.15 -17.43 4.76
C VAL A 126 22.55 -18.91 4.84
N ASN A 127 21.82 -19.71 5.58
CA ASN A 127 22.02 -21.15 5.64
C ASN A 127 21.53 -21.80 4.35
N GLN A 128 22.43 -22.33 3.57
CA GLN A 128 22.10 -23.18 2.44
C GLN A 128 22.40 -24.63 2.85
N SER A 129 21.35 -25.38 3.22
CA SER A 129 21.46 -26.83 3.41
C SER A 129 21.09 -27.52 2.12
N VAL A 130 22.01 -28.29 1.57
CA VAL A 130 21.75 -29.24 0.51
C VAL A 130 21.91 -30.60 1.13
N ASP A 131 20.98 -31.52 0.92
CA ASP A 131 20.87 -32.83 1.61
C ASP A 131 22.17 -33.68 1.63
N TYR A 132 23.15 -33.35 0.83
CA TYR A 132 24.40 -34.08 0.68
C TYR A 132 25.66 -33.34 1.17
N TRP A 133 25.58 -32.01 1.47
CA TRP A 133 26.73 -31.20 1.86
C TRP A 133 26.50 -30.57 3.22
N PRO A 134 27.57 -30.39 4.04
CA PRO A 134 27.40 -29.67 5.29
C PRO A 134 26.87 -28.26 5.01
N ALA A 135 25.97 -27.79 5.87
CA ALA A 135 25.36 -26.47 5.77
C ALA A 135 26.42 -25.38 5.64
N GLN A 136 26.41 -24.70 4.52
CA GLN A 136 27.29 -23.55 4.27
C GLN A 136 26.56 -22.25 4.53
N ARG A 137 27.27 -21.30 5.13
CA ARG A 137 26.78 -19.92 5.29
C ARG A 137 27.28 -19.09 4.12
N LEU A 138 26.35 -18.55 3.36
CA LEU A 138 26.64 -17.74 2.18
C LEU A 138 26.25 -16.28 2.45
N ASN A 139 27.03 -15.38 1.85
CA ASN A 139 26.75 -13.95 1.87
C ASN A 139 26.49 -13.48 0.45
N PHE A 140 25.43 -12.69 0.28
CA PHE A 140 25.03 -12.09 -0.99
C PHE A 140 24.98 -10.59 -0.78
N TYR A 141 25.78 -9.84 -1.54
CA TYR A 141 25.86 -8.39 -1.43
C TYR A 141 25.31 -7.75 -2.71
N ASP A 142 24.83 -6.52 -2.57
CA ASP A 142 24.40 -5.66 -3.67
C ASP A 142 23.36 -6.32 -4.60
N GLN A 143 22.39 -6.99 -3.99
CA GLN A 143 21.31 -7.62 -4.75
C GLN A 143 20.25 -6.58 -5.07
N PHE A 144 19.87 -6.47 -6.35
CA PHE A 144 18.78 -5.61 -6.80
C PHE A 144 17.53 -6.44 -7.13
N ARG A 145 16.37 -5.96 -6.68
CA ARG A 145 15.12 -6.65 -6.97
C ARG A 145 13.95 -5.70 -7.20
N TYR A 146 13.07 -6.13 -8.10
CA TYR A 146 11.76 -5.59 -8.34
C TYR A 146 10.70 -6.57 -7.87
N ASP A 147 9.78 -6.09 -7.04
CA ASP A 147 8.63 -6.86 -6.57
C ASP A 147 7.33 -6.08 -6.84
N CYS A 148 6.23 -6.82 -7.15
CA CYS A 148 4.90 -6.24 -7.30
C CYS A 148 3.86 -7.06 -6.54
N TRP A 149 2.80 -6.37 -6.10
CA TRP A 149 1.69 -6.96 -5.36
C TRP A 149 0.40 -6.18 -5.57
N GLY A 150 -0.74 -6.85 -5.30
CA GLY A 150 -2.05 -6.23 -5.22
C GLY A 150 -2.44 -5.95 -3.78
N GLU A 151 -3.23 -4.89 -3.56
CA GLU A 151 -3.79 -4.60 -2.24
C GLU A 151 -5.29 -4.36 -2.32
N ILE A 152 -6.00 -4.84 -1.30
CA ILE A 152 -7.37 -4.43 -0.98
C ILE A 152 -7.28 -3.59 0.26
N VAL A 153 -7.92 -2.42 0.23
CA VAL A 153 -7.89 -1.47 1.34
C VAL A 153 -9.29 -1.13 1.81
N ALA A 154 -9.45 -0.98 3.10
CA ALA A 154 -10.67 -0.49 3.72
C ALA A 154 -10.31 0.44 4.88
N GLY A 155 -11.04 1.54 5.02
CA GLY A 155 -10.73 2.50 6.06
C GLY A 155 -11.78 3.58 6.23
N CYS A 156 -11.49 4.50 7.10
CA CYS A 156 -12.32 5.68 7.30
C CYS A 156 -11.49 6.96 7.24
N GLN A 157 -12.15 8.01 6.81
CA GLN A 157 -11.63 9.37 6.79
C GLN A 157 -12.58 10.27 7.57
N VAL A 158 -12.01 11.06 8.46
CA VAL A 158 -12.73 12.04 9.27
C VAL A 158 -12.20 13.43 8.93
N TYR A 159 -13.09 14.31 8.58
CA TYR A 159 -12.79 15.73 8.38
C TYR A 159 -12.71 16.43 9.73
N LEU A 160 -11.68 17.21 9.94
CA LEU A 160 -11.47 17.93 11.19
C LEU A 160 -11.83 19.41 11.05
N TRP A 161 -11.08 20.13 10.23
CA TRP A 161 -11.23 21.57 10.07
C TRP A 161 -10.46 22.12 8.87
N LYS A 162 -11.07 23.04 8.11
CA LYS A 162 -10.42 23.81 7.01
C LYS A 162 -9.57 22.95 6.05
N GLY A 163 -10.10 21.84 5.57
CA GLY A 163 -9.37 20.94 4.67
C GLY A 163 -8.49 19.90 5.38
N LEU A 164 -8.25 20.04 6.70
CA LEU A 164 -7.53 19.06 7.47
C LEU A 164 -8.40 17.83 7.71
N HIS A 165 -7.87 16.67 7.42
CA HIS A 165 -8.53 15.39 7.66
C HIS A 165 -7.55 14.36 8.19
N MET A 166 -8.07 13.38 8.92
CA MET A 166 -7.33 12.23 9.39
C MET A 166 -8.11 10.96 9.10
N GLY A 167 -7.44 9.84 9.18
CA GLY A 167 -8.09 8.57 9.01
C GLY A 167 -7.14 7.40 9.10
N TRP A 168 -7.69 6.22 8.90
CA TRP A 168 -6.92 4.99 8.90
C TRP A 168 -7.35 4.08 7.76
N TYR A 169 -6.41 3.23 7.32
CA TYR A 169 -6.66 2.13 6.40
C TYR A 169 -6.13 0.82 6.97
N GLY A 170 -6.97 -0.20 6.93
CA GLY A 170 -6.54 -1.59 6.96
C GLY A 170 -6.26 -2.05 5.53
N ARG A 171 -5.19 -2.81 5.34
CA ARG A 171 -4.73 -3.30 4.02
C ARG A 171 -4.49 -4.78 4.05
N ILE A 172 -4.95 -5.47 3.01
CA ILE A 172 -4.59 -6.84 2.70
C ILE A 172 -3.74 -6.80 1.44
N LYS A 173 -2.55 -7.40 1.49
CA LYS A 173 -1.55 -7.37 0.44
C LYS A 173 -1.28 -8.77 -0.07
N LEU A 174 -1.31 -8.96 -1.39
CA LEU A 174 -1.14 -10.24 -2.06
C LEU A 174 0.06 -10.15 -3.01
N LEU A 175 1.14 -10.85 -2.68
CA LEU A 175 2.38 -10.83 -3.46
C LEU A 175 2.16 -11.54 -4.81
N MET A 176 2.50 -10.85 -5.90
CA MET A 176 2.41 -11.38 -7.26
C MET A 176 3.75 -11.93 -7.76
N THR A 177 4.86 -11.29 -7.38
CA THR A 177 6.21 -11.70 -7.80
C THR A 177 6.73 -12.80 -6.89
N ARG A 178 6.46 -14.06 -7.25
CA ARG A 178 6.80 -15.22 -6.41
C ARG A 178 8.18 -15.81 -6.69
N ASN A 179 8.62 -15.77 -7.96
CA ASN A 179 9.81 -16.51 -8.39
C ASN A 179 11.09 -15.68 -8.30
N ALA A 180 12.17 -16.28 -7.83
CA ALA A 180 13.51 -15.73 -7.98
C ALA A 180 13.98 -15.92 -9.43
N LYS A 181 14.73 -14.96 -9.94
CA LYS A 181 15.54 -15.19 -11.15
C LYS A 181 16.67 -16.15 -10.79
N ILE A 182 17.13 -16.92 -11.76
CA ILE A 182 18.26 -17.86 -11.57
C ILE A 182 19.45 -17.10 -10.96
N GLY A 183 19.98 -17.61 -9.84
CA GLY A 183 21.10 -17.00 -9.13
C GLY A 183 20.75 -15.84 -8.16
N GLN A 184 19.47 -15.52 -8.02
CA GLN A 184 19.01 -14.46 -7.10
C GLN A 184 18.40 -15.07 -5.84
N VAL A 185 18.85 -14.61 -4.67
CA VAL A 185 18.30 -15.00 -3.36
C VAL A 185 17.15 -14.07 -3.00
N MET A 186 16.11 -14.61 -2.38
CA MET A 186 14.91 -13.84 -2.02
C MET A 186 15.16 -12.96 -0.79
N PRO A 187 14.79 -11.67 -0.82
CA PRO A 187 14.87 -10.81 0.35
C PRO A 187 13.87 -11.25 1.41
N TYR A 188 14.17 -11.02 2.68
CA TYR A 188 13.25 -11.28 3.79
C TYR A 188 12.21 -10.17 3.96
N TYR A 189 12.53 -8.97 3.52
CA TYR A 189 11.69 -7.79 3.59
C TYR A 189 11.58 -7.10 2.24
N VAL A 190 10.40 -6.55 1.93
CA VAL A 190 10.14 -5.77 0.72
C VAL A 190 9.54 -4.42 1.11
N PRO A 191 10.13 -3.30 0.67
CA PRO A 191 9.61 -1.97 0.94
C PRO A 191 8.12 -1.84 0.60
N GLY A 192 7.34 -1.32 1.54
CA GLY A 192 5.89 -1.17 1.35
C GLY A 192 5.05 -2.44 1.48
N LEU A 193 5.59 -3.62 1.18
CA LEU A 193 4.91 -4.91 1.40
C LEU A 193 5.06 -5.35 2.86
N GLY A 194 6.28 -5.30 3.41
CA GLY A 194 6.66 -5.86 4.70
C GLY A 194 7.49 -7.13 4.56
N TYR A 195 7.41 -8.03 5.54
CA TYR A 195 8.05 -9.34 5.44
C TYR A 195 7.55 -10.09 4.22
N ARG A 196 8.46 -10.72 3.48
CA ARG A 196 8.12 -11.41 2.24
C ARG A 196 7.29 -12.66 2.51
N LYS A 197 5.99 -12.54 2.34
CA LYS A 197 4.98 -13.61 2.42
C LYS A 197 3.98 -13.42 1.29
N ASP A 198 3.31 -14.50 0.89
CA ASP A 198 2.27 -14.44 -0.14
C ASP A 198 1.12 -13.53 0.26
N PHE A 199 0.81 -13.52 1.55
CA PHE A 199 -0.23 -12.72 2.16
C PHE A 199 0.34 -11.89 3.31
N ASN A 200 0.07 -10.59 3.29
CA ASN A 200 0.39 -9.66 4.36
C ASN A 200 -0.81 -8.77 4.66
N TRP A 201 -0.85 -8.28 5.86
CA TRP A 201 -1.76 -7.22 6.24
C TRP A 201 -0.97 -6.01 6.71
N GLY A 202 -1.59 -4.84 6.66
CA GLY A 202 -0.98 -3.59 7.08
C GLY A 202 -2.00 -2.62 7.62
N PHE A 203 -1.51 -1.67 8.36
CA PHE A 203 -2.30 -0.59 8.92
C PHE A 203 -1.59 0.74 8.68
N ASN A 204 -2.34 1.75 8.25
CA ASN A 204 -1.88 3.11 8.08
C ASN A 204 -2.79 4.04 8.87
N TYR A 205 -2.20 5.01 9.53
CA TYR A 205 -2.90 6.14 10.12
C TYR A 205 -2.32 7.42 9.54
N TYR A 206 -3.14 8.18 8.87
CA TYR A 206 -2.69 9.34 8.15
C TYR A 206 -3.34 10.63 8.62
N ILE A 207 -2.61 11.70 8.45
CA ILE A 207 -3.09 13.06 8.47
C ILE A 207 -2.95 13.65 7.07
N GLY A 208 -3.93 14.41 6.61
CA GLY A 208 -3.91 14.97 5.27
C GLY A 208 -4.57 16.33 5.20
N TYR A 209 -4.24 17.03 4.15
CA TYR A 209 -4.81 18.35 3.82
C TYR A 209 -5.40 18.31 2.41
N ARG A 210 -6.61 18.82 2.27
CA ARG A 210 -7.31 18.98 0.99
C ARG A 210 -7.31 20.44 0.57
N PHE A 211 -6.92 20.65 -0.67
CA PHE A 211 -6.89 21.96 -1.35
C PHE A 211 -8.16 22.18 -2.16
#